data_91a2eb9680d85eeb478e52493b288aee
#
_entry.id   91a2eb9680d85eeb478e52493b288aee
#
_cell.length_a   1.000
_cell.length_b   1.000
_cell.length_c   1.000
_cell.angle_alpha   90.00
_cell.angle_beta   90.00
_cell.angle_gamma   90.00
#
_symmetry.space_group_name_H-M   'P 1'
#
loop_
_entity.id
_entity.type
_entity.pdbx_description
1 polymer ?
#
loop_
_entity_poly.entity_id
_entity_poly.type
_entity_poly.pdbx_seq_one_letter_code
_entity_poly.pdbx_strand_id
1 'polypeptide(L)'
;MHTLAYIGPGGGVTVGALLVILIGVLVLFALGFIVWLRIKRFLRGQGKAKWGVKLATQLVALLALLSGFGWMSQHRAKKDRDFGAMNGVVELLSGFPDRFKKSVEEVQALPQTFVKTPAGFERENRLDQDVLTLTAFSNPDEGRTIAVRNLRDDRVLHAWVLPDTLGEWKPHWRVHHPLLLEEKSVVGFFTNRSPLFRLDSASNVVWRQDSLTFHHAINRAANGDLWACTMRWEKGGRYIGYRGRYKLGDRTVNYLDNSIARLDAQTGHILEVISMTEMLKNNGLEHLILRSGDPQDPLHLNDVEPALTASDHFEKDDLFLSFRNLQSVIQYRPSTGEVIRVIGGPLASQHDVDILNDSTLVIFNNNVQENNGVHINQRDKYPVSKEQVELKQYHSEVTLYDLASGAFVPMLPELMADVGMMTASEGLQEALLGGRWFVEEQNSGELWVVGPSGVLYHDVHASHHEGHHHLPNWTRVLPSFP
;
A
#
# COMPACT_ATOMS: atom_id res chain seq x y z
N MET A 1 -26.95 6.31 29.12
CA MET A 1 -26.62 6.73 27.76
C MET A 1 -26.22 5.46 27.03
N HIS A 2 -27.03 5.02 26.08
CA HIS A 2 -26.81 3.77 25.36
C HIS A 2 -25.90 4.07 24.15
N THR A 3 -24.67 3.67 24.19
CA THR A 3 -23.81 3.60 23.00
C THR A 3 -24.35 2.52 22.09
N LEU A 4 -25.09 2.91 21.08
CA LEU A 4 -25.40 2.04 19.94
C LEU A 4 -24.08 1.83 19.18
N ALA A 5 -23.57 0.60 19.21
CA ALA A 5 -22.45 0.21 18.38
C ALA A 5 -22.80 0.43 16.91
N TYR A 6 -22.10 1.34 16.25
CA TYR A 6 -22.24 1.62 14.83
C TYR A 6 -21.72 0.42 14.04
N ILE A 7 -22.63 -0.35 13.47
CA ILE A 7 -22.28 -1.40 12.51
C ILE A 7 -22.22 -0.73 11.13
N GLY A 8 -21.03 -0.37 10.68
CA GLY A 8 -20.82 0.23 9.36
C GLY A 8 -21.27 -0.69 8.21
N PRO A 9 -21.42 -0.16 6.96
CA PRO A 9 -21.95 -0.91 5.80
C PRO A 9 -21.20 -2.20 5.44
N GLY A 10 -19.96 -2.37 5.90
CA GLY A 10 -19.23 -3.64 5.85
C GLY A 10 -19.78 -4.71 6.82
N GLY A 11 -20.46 -4.30 7.89
CA GLY A 11 -21.04 -5.21 8.88
C GLY A 11 -22.21 -6.04 8.33
N GLY A 12 -22.97 -5.52 7.37
CA GLY A 12 -24.06 -6.26 6.75
C GLY A 12 -23.60 -7.47 5.92
N VAL A 13 -22.48 -7.35 5.23
CA VAL A 13 -21.86 -8.49 4.50
C VAL A 13 -21.22 -9.47 5.49
N THR A 14 -20.67 -8.98 6.59
CA THR A 14 -20.07 -9.81 7.66
C THR A 14 -21.13 -10.56 8.44
N VAL A 15 -22.27 -9.93 8.76
CA VAL A 15 -23.41 -10.58 9.43
C VAL A 15 -24.06 -11.62 8.51
N GLY A 16 -24.22 -11.35 7.22
CA GLY A 16 -24.71 -12.31 6.24
C GLY A 16 -23.78 -13.50 6.08
N ALA A 17 -22.47 -13.27 6.00
CA ALA A 17 -21.46 -14.32 5.94
C ALA A 17 -21.43 -15.13 7.23
N LEU A 18 -21.48 -14.49 8.41
CA LEU A 18 -21.59 -15.16 9.71
C LEU A 18 -22.84 -16.04 9.82
N LEU A 19 -23.97 -15.56 9.29
CA LEU A 19 -25.24 -16.30 9.30
C LEU A 19 -25.14 -17.56 8.42
N VAL A 20 -24.58 -17.44 7.21
CA VAL A 20 -24.34 -18.58 6.31
C VAL A 20 -23.40 -19.60 6.94
N ILE A 21 -22.38 -19.15 7.64
CA ILE A 21 -21.41 -20.01 8.32
C ILE A 21 -22.04 -20.67 9.54
N LEU A 22 -22.77 -19.89 10.35
CA LEU A 22 -23.49 -20.45 11.50
C LEU A 22 -24.46 -21.56 11.03
N ILE A 23 -25.19 -21.33 9.93
CA ILE A 23 -26.05 -22.33 9.31
C ILE A 23 -25.21 -23.54 8.85
N GLY A 24 -24.06 -23.33 8.19
CA GLY A 24 -23.15 -24.38 7.75
C GLY A 24 -22.63 -25.22 8.94
N VAL A 25 -22.19 -24.56 10.00
CA VAL A 25 -21.74 -25.22 11.25
C VAL A 25 -22.88 -25.99 11.92
N LEU A 26 -24.07 -25.40 12.00
CA LEU A 26 -25.24 -26.08 12.56
C LEU A 26 -25.64 -27.30 11.73
N VAL A 27 -25.57 -27.21 10.40
CA VAL A 27 -25.82 -28.35 9.49
C VAL A 27 -24.78 -29.45 9.69
N LEU A 28 -23.50 -29.10 9.78
CA LEU A 28 -22.42 -30.06 10.05
C LEU A 28 -22.57 -30.70 11.42
N PHE A 29 -22.95 -29.90 12.43
CA PHE A 29 -23.20 -30.41 13.79
C PHE A 29 -24.41 -31.36 13.82
N ALA A 30 -25.49 -30.99 13.13
CA ALA A 30 -26.68 -31.84 13.01
C ALA A 30 -26.37 -33.15 12.26
N LEU A 31 -25.60 -33.10 11.17
CA LEU A 31 -25.14 -34.30 10.45
C LEU A 31 -24.23 -35.16 11.33
N GLY A 32 -23.26 -34.56 12.04
CA GLY A 32 -22.39 -35.22 12.97
C GLY A 32 -23.17 -35.88 14.12
N PHE A 33 -24.18 -35.19 14.64
CA PHE A 33 -25.04 -35.73 15.70
C PHE A 33 -25.90 -36.91 15.21
N ILE A 34 -26.44 -36.81 13.98
CA ILE A 34 -27.17 -37.94 13.37
C ILE A 34 -26.26 -39.16 13.18
N VAL A 35 -25.03 -38.92 12.69
CA VAL A 35 -24.03 -39.99 12.53
C VAL A 35 -23.67 -40.58 13.89
N TRP A 36 -23.44 -39.75 14.90
CA TRP A 36 -23.15 -40.21 16.29
C TRP A 36 -24.28 -41.02 16.88
N LEU A 37 -25.55 -40.60 16.72
CA LEU A 37 -26.70 -41.37 17.15
C LEU A 37 -26.79 -42.76 16.48
N ARG A 38 -26.43 -42.81 15.18
CA ARG A 38 -26.38 -44.10 14.42
C ARG A 38 -25.25 -44.98 14.91
N ILE A 39 -24.06 -44.44 15.14
CA ILE A 39 -22.94 -45.16 15.75
C ILE A 39 -23.33 -45.71 17.13
N LYS A 40 -23.92 -44.88 17.99
CA LYS A 40 -24.36 -45.26 19.33
C LYS A 40 -25.39 -46.39 19.31
N ARG A 41 -26.35 -46.37 18.37
CA ARG A 41 -27.33 -47.45 18.18
C ARG A 41 -26.68 -48.75 17.69
N PHE A 42 -25.71 -48.65 16.75
CA PHE A 42 -24.95 -49.79 16.26
C PHE A 42 -24.14 -50.48 17.38
N LEU A 43 -23.39 -49.68 18.17
CA LEU A 43 -22.60 -50.18 19.29
C LEU A 43 -23.46 -50.84 20.40
N ARG A 44 -24.74 -50.47 20.50
CA ARG A 44 -25.70 -51.06 21.44
C ARG A 44 -26.38 -52.32 20.90
N GLY A 45 -25.95 -52.87 19.76
CA GLY A 45 -26.53 -54.05 19.16
C GLY A 45 -27.96 -53.88 18.62
N GLN A 46 -28.45 -52.66 18.55
CA GLN A 46 -29.83 -52.36 18.11
C GLN A 46 -29.94 -52.10 16.60
N GLY A 47 -28.86 -52.29 15.83
CA GLY A 47 -28.80 -52.01 14.39
C GLY A 47 -28.88 -53.26 13.53
N LYS A 48 -29.74 -53.25 12.48
CA LYS A 48 -29.73 -54.31 11.46
C LYS A 48 -28.44 -54.20 10.61
N ALA A 49 -27.89 -55.32 10.12
CA ALA A 49 -26.64 -55.38 9.32
C ALA A 49 -26.60 -54.38 8.13
N LYS A 50 -27.71 -54.10 7.48
CA LYS A 50 -27.87 -53.05 6.42
C LYS A 50 -27.55 -51.63 6.91
N TRP A 51 -27.56 -51.33 8.21
CA TRP A 51 -27.25 -50.06 8.79
C TRP A 51 -25.74 -49.78 8.88
N GLY A 52 -24.95 -50.81 9.14
CA GLY A 52 -23.49 -50.71 9.14
C GLY A 52 -22.94 -50.34 7.75
N VAL A 53 -23.48 -50.97 6.70
CA VAL A 53 -23.10 -50.65 5.32
C VAL A 53 -23.47 -49.19 4.97
N LYS A 54 -24.67 -48.74 5.30
CA LYS A 54 -25.07 -47.33 5.06
C LYS A 54 -24.20 -46.33 5.81
N LEU A 55 -23.83 -46.61 7.05
CA LEU A 55 -22.94 -45.75 7.82
C LEU A 55 -21.54 -45.70 7.20
N ALA A 56 -20.99 -46.88 6.84
CA ALA A 56 -19.68 -46.98 6.20
C ALA A 56 -19.66 -46.18 4.87
N THR A 57 -20.71 -46.33 4.04
CA THR A 57 -20.83 -45.56 2.77
C THR A 57 -20.89 -44.08 3.04
N GLN A 58 -21.60 -43.60 4.05
CA GLN A 58 -21.68 -42.17 4.40
C GLN A 58 -20.34 -41.62 4.91
N LEU A 59 -19.60 -42.42 5.72
CA LEU A 59 -18.28 -42.02 6.16
C LEU A 59 -17.26 -41.94 5.03
N VAL A 60 -17.28 -42.92 4.12
CA VAL A 60 -16.43 -42.89 2.93
C VAL A 60 -16.75 -41.70 2.04
N ALA A 61 -18.04 -41.42 1.81
CA ALA A 61 -18.45 -40.27 1.04
C ALA A 61 -18.00 -38.93 1.70
N LEU A 62 -18.13 -38.82 3.02
CA LEU A 62 -17.67 -37.65 3.77
C LEU A 62 -16.14 -37.51 3.67
N LEU A 63 -15.39 -38.57 3.84
CA LEU A 63 -13.92 -38.56 3.71
C LEU A 63 -13.52 -38.16 2.27
N ALA A 64 -14.20 -38.68 1.26
CA ALA A 64 -13.94 -38.31 -0.14
C ALA A 64 -14.21 -36.81 -0.40
N LEU A 65 -15.31 -36.26 0.15
CA LEU A 65 -15.62 -34.84 0.07
C LEU A 65 -14.59 -33.98 0.77
N LEU A 66 -14.20 -34.32 2.00
CA LEU A 66 -13.18 -33.58 2.74
C LEU A 66 -11.81 -33.64 2.06
N SER A 67 -11.43 -34.82 1.55
CA SER A 67 -10.18 -35.00 0.79
C SER A 67 -10.20 -34.20 -0.51
N GLY A 68 -11.30 -34.23 -1.25
CA GLY A 68 -11.49 -33.42 -2.45
C GLY A 68 -11.42 -31.94 -2.19
N PHE A 69 -12.08 -31.46 -1.12
CA PHE A 69 -12.01 -30.08 -0.70
C PHE A 69 -10.58 -29.68 -0.27
N GLY A 70 -9.91 -30.50 0.54
CA GLY A 70 -8.52 -30.25 0.95
C GLY A 70 -7.58 -30.18 -0.24
N TRP A 71 -7.76 -31.08 -1.23
CA TRP A 71 -7.00 -31.05 -2.47
C TRP A 71 -7.25 -29.77 -3.29
N MET A 72 -8.51 -29.38 -3.48
CA MET A 72 -8.84 -28.12 -4.16
C MET A 72 -8.26 -26.90 -3.44
N SER A 73 -8.36 -26.84 -2.09
CA SER A 73 -7.79 -25.76 -1.28
C SER A 73 -6.28 -25.67 -1.44
N GLN A 74 -5.57 -26.81 -1.43
CA GLN A 74 -4.13 -26.85 -1.63
C GLN A 74 -3.72 -26.33 -3.01
N HIS A 75 -4.40 -26.77 -4.07
CA HIS A 75 -4.09 -26.32 -5.43
C HIS A 75 -4.47 -24.86 -5.66
N ARG A 76 -5.53 -24.40 -4.99
CA ARG A 76 -5.91 -22.97 -5.04
C ARG A 76 -4.89 -22.10 -4.32
N ALA A 77 -4.40 -22.53 -3.15
CA ALA A 77 -3.34 -21.84 -2.42
C ALA A 77 -2.03 -21.75 -3.24
N LYS A 78 -1.70 -22.82 -3.98
CA LYS A 78 -0.55 -22.83 -4.91
C LYS A 78 -0.80 -22.04 -6.20
N LYS A 79 -2.02 -21.61 -6.46
CA LYS A 79 -2.45 -20.93 -7.70
C LYS A 79 -2.13 -21.73 -8.97
N ASP A 80 -2.00 -23.05 -8.88
CA ASP A 80 -1.60 -23.92 -9.99
C ASP A 80 -2.79 -24.57 -10.73
N ARG A 81 -4.01 -24.43 -10.19
CA ARG A 81 -5.24 -24.91 -10.83
C ARG A 81 -6.41 -23.95 -10.67
N ASP A 82 -7.23 -23.90 -11.72
CA ASP A 82 -8.50 -23.18 -11.74
C ASP A 82 -9.66 -24.18 -11.71
N PHE A 83 -10.57 -24.01 -10.75
CA PHE A 83 -11.75 -24.83 -10.55
C PHE A 83 -13.05 -24.11 -11.00
N GLY A 84 -12.92 -23.05 -11.81
CA GLY A 84 -14.05 -22.28 -12.32
C GLY A 84 -14.94 -21.73 -11.22
N ALA A 85 -16.24 -21.98 -11.30
CA ALA A 85 -17.23 -21.49 -10.32
C ALA A 85 -16.97 -21.95 -8.88
N MET A 86 -16.24 -23.06 -8.68
CA MET A 86 -15.90 -23.55 -7.34
C MET A 86 -14.79 -22.76 -6.63
N ASN A 87 -14.03 -21.94 -7.36
CA ASN A 87 -12.97 -21.12 -6.75
C ASN A 87 -13.47 -20.28 -5.59
N GLY A 88 -14.57 -19.55 -5.79
CA GLY A 88 -15.15 -18.69 -4.74
C GLY A 88 -15.58 -19.47 -3.49
N VAL A 89 -16.12 -20.68 -3.68
CA VAL A 89 -16.53 -21.56 -2.57
C VAL A 89 -15.30 -22.07 -1.81
N VAL A 90 -14.28 -22.51 -2.54
CA VAL A 90 -13.03 -23.00 -1.94
C VAL A 90 -12.33 -21.90 -1.18
N GLU A 91 -12.21 -20.69 -1.75
CA GLU A 91 -11.60 -19.53 -1.09
C GLU A 91 -12.39 -19.07 0.15
N LEU A 92 -13.72 -19.06 0.05
CA LEU A 92 -14.58 -18.71 1.19
C LEU A 92 -14.39 -19.67 2.36
N LEU A 93 -14.43 -20.97 2.10
CA LEU A 93 -14.37 -21.99 3.15
C LEU A 93 -12.96 -22.20 3.69
N SER A 94 -11.93 -22.21 2.84
CA SER A 94 -10.54 -22.40 3.29
C SER A 94 -9.97 -21.16 3.97
N GLY A 95 -10.36 -19.96 3.54
CA GLY A 95 -9.94 -18.68 4.16
C GLY A 95 -10.81 -18.26 5.34
N PHE A 96 -11.82 -19.07 5.72
CA PHE A 96 -12.76 -18.68 6.78
C PHE A 96 -12.11 -18.47 8.16
N PRO A 97 -11.22 -19.35 8.65
CA PRO A 97 -10.61 -19.15 9.96
C PRO A 97 -9.86 -17.82 10.05
N ASP A 98 -9.09 -17.48 9.01
CA ASP A 98 -8.30 -16.25 8.94
C ASP A 98 -9.21 -15.03 8.81
N ARG A 99 -10.23 -15.12 7.97
CA ARG A 99 -11.23 -14.04 7.80
C ARG A 99 -12.04 -13.82 9.07
N PHE A 100 -12.40 -14.88 9.77
CA PHE A 100 -13.11 -14.79 11.05
C PHE A 100 -12.23 -14.12 12.11
N LYS A 101 -10.98 -14.59 12.25
CA LYS A 101 -10.01 -13.98 13.15
C LYS A 101 -9.81 -12.50 12.81
N LYS A 102 -9.57 -12.18 11.55
CA LYS A 102 -9.43 -10.81 11.06
C LYS A 102 -10.68 -9.98 11.31
N SER A 103 -11.89 -10.52 11.08
CA SER A 103 -13.14 -9.79 11.35
C SER A 103 -13.34 -9.50 12.83
N VAL A 104 -12.95 -10.44 13.73
CA VAL A 104 -13.01 -10.19 15.17
C VAL A 104 -12.00 -9.14 15.58
N GLU A 105 -10.79 -9.20 15.04
CA GLU A 105 -9.75 -8.20 15.26
C GLU A 105 -10.19 -6.81 14.71
N GLU A 106 -10.76 -6.75 13.51
CA GLU A 106 -11.27 -5.52 12.89
C GLU A 106 -12.45 -4.88 13.65
N VAL A 107 -13.29 -5.67 14.32
CA VAL A 107 -14.38 -5.15 15.17
C VAL A 107 -13.85 -4.55 16.47
N GLN A 108 -12.70 -5.00 16.94
CA GLN A 108 -12.07 -4.58 18.20
C GLN A 108 -10.92 -3.60 18.02
N ALA A 109 -10.35 -3.53 16.82
CA ALA A 109 -9.20 -2.68 16.51
C ALA A 109 -9.65 -1.31 16.00
N LEU A 110 -8.84 -0.32 16.30
CA LEU A 110 -8.91 0.98 15.64
C LEU A 110 -8.70 0.83 14.12
N PRO A 111 -9.22 1.76 13.31
CA PRO A 111 -8.88 1.80 11.89
C PRO A 111 -7.36 1.74 11.64
N GLN A 112 -6.94 1.19 10.51
CA GLN A 112 -5.52 1.08 10.13
C GLN A 112 -4.81 2.44 9.98
N THR A 113 -5.54 3.54 10.12
CA THR A 113 -4.99 4.90 10.20
C THR A 113 -4.38 5.23 11.57
N PHE A 114 -4.51 4.32 12.53
CA PHE A 114 -3.90 4.42 13.86
C PHE A 114 -2.96 3.23 14.08
N VAL A 115 -1.79 3.53 14.60
CA VAL A 115 -0.75 2.56 14.94
C VAL A 115 -0.55 2.58 16.46
N LYS A 116 -0.27 1.41 17.04
CA LYS A 116 0.03 1.33 18.46
C LYS A 116 1.39 1.96 18.73
N THR A 117 1.42 2.92 19.62
CA THR A 117 2.68 3.54 20.06
C THR A 117 3.53 2.51 20.80
N PRO A 118 4.82 2.35 20.44
CA PRO A 118 5.71 1.45 21.15
C PRO A 118 5.78 1.76 22.65
N ALA A 119 5.85 0.70 23.47
CA ALA A 119 6.01 0.90 24.90
C ALA A 119 7.35 1.56 25.20
N GLY A 120 7.33 2.64 25.96
CA GLY A 120 8.55 3.41 26.28
C GLY A 120 9.02 4.32 25.13
N PHE A 121 8.17 4.60 24.15
CA PHE A 121 8.49 5.58 23.11
C PHE A 121 8.83 6.93 23.75
N GLU A 122 10.00 7.44 23.44
CA GLU A 122 10.48 8.75 23.88
C GLU A 122 10.68 9.64 22.66
N ARG A 123 10.01 10.78 22.69
CA ARG A 123 10.15 11.82 21.68
C ARG A 123 11.51 12.49 21.78
N GLU A 124 12.16 12.71 20.65
CA GLU A 124 13.36 13.53 20.55
C GLU A 124 13.11 14.72 19.63
N ASN A 125 13.45 15.93 20.10
CA ASN A 125 13.37 17.15 19.28
C ASN A 125 14.52 18.09 19.63
N ARG A 126 15.52 18.11 18.74
CA ARG A 126 16.70 18.99 18.80
C ARG A 126 16.78 19.90 17.56
N LEU A 127 15.64 20.15 16.92
CA LEU A 127 15.60 21.00 15.74
C LEU A 127 15.91 22.45 16.09
N ASP A 128 16.91 23.01 15.44
CA ASP A 128 17.35 24.42 15.54
C ASP A 128 16.71 25.33 14.48
N GLN A 129 16.07 24.72 13.47
CA GLN A 129 15.39 25.39 12.37
C GLN A 129 13.97 24.86 12.19
N ASP A 130 13.10 25.66 11.56
CA ASP A 130 11.77 25.25 11.22
C ASP A 130 11.82 24.14 10.15
N VAL A 131 11.06 23.08 10.37
CA VAL A 131 10.76 22.03 9.39
C VAL A 131 9.26 21.98 9.24
N LEU A 132 8.78 22.52 8.14
CA LEU A 132 7.35 22.60 7.85
C LEU A 132 6.91 21.37 7.10
N THR A 133 5.91 20.68 7.61
CA THR A 133 5.38 19.46 7.01
C THR A 133 3.92 19.64 6.63
N LEU A 134 3.54 19.08 5.47
CA LEU A 134 2.16 18.93 5.03
C LEU A 134 1.78 17.46 5.15
N THR A 135 0.92 17.14 6.10
CA THR A 135 0.54 15.77 6.42
C THR A 135 -0.97 15.60 6.54
N ALA A 136 -1.45 14.38 6.41
CA ALA A 136 -2.86 14.04 6.56
C ALA A 136 -3.07 13.05 7.72
N PHE A 137 -4.11 13.27 8.52
CA PHE A 137 -4.44 12.45 9.68
C PHE A 137 -5.94 12.46 9.99
N SER A 138 -6.38 11.55 10.87
CA SER A 138 -7.75 11.55 11.38
C SER A 138 -7.91 12.56 12.51
N ASN A 139 -9.01 13.32 12.50
CA ASN A 139 -9.40 14.16 13.63
C ASN A 139 -10.23 13.36 14.66
N PRO A 140 -10.56 13.96 15.85
CA PRO A 140 -11.30 13.28 16.93
C PRO A 140 -12.65 12.69 16.51
N ASP A 141 -13.30 13.26 15.50
CA ASP A 141 -14.57 12.79 14.97
C ASP A 141 -14.41 11.73 13.85
N GLU A 142 -13.21 11.12 13.76
CA GLU A 142 -12.81 10.19 12.71
C GLU A 142 -12.88 10.78 11.29
N GLY A 143 -13.03 12.10 11.18
CA GLY A 143 -12.89 12.84 9.93
C GLY A 143 -11.45 12.80 9.42
N ARG A 144 -11.20 13.55 8.35
CA ARG A 144 -9.85 13.67 7.77
C ARG A 144 -9.42 15.12 7.76
N THR A 145 -8.18 15.32 8.16
CA THR A 145 -7.54 16.63 8.20
C THR A 145 -6.23 16.56 7.43
N ILE A 146 -5.97 17.57 6.63
CA ILE A 146 -4.65 17.85 6.08
C ILE A 146 -4.13 19.09 6.82
N ALA A 147 -2.89 19.07 7.29
CA ALA A 147 -2.37 20.21 8.02
C ALA A 147 -0.92 20.54 7.66
N VAL A 148 -0.59 21.84 7.75
CA VAL A 148 0.79 22.30 7.78
C VAL A 148 1.20 22.44 9.23
N ARG A 149 2.24 21.69 9.63
CA ARG A 149 2.80 21.68 10.99
C ARG A 149 4.28 22.02 10.96
N ASN A 150 4.73 22.79 11.91
CA ASN A 150 6.14 22.99 12.16
C ASN A 150 6.62 21.96 13.19
N LEU A 151 7.54 21.07 12.81
CA LEU A 151 8.05 20.01 13.68
C LEU A 151 8.88 20.55 14.84
N ARG A 152 9.50 21.74 14.70
CA ARG A 152 10.34 22.32 15.74
C ARG A 152 9.56 22.67 17.02
N ASP A 153 8.38 23.24 16.87
CA ASP A 153 7.55 23.76 17.99
C ASP A 153 6.13 23.18 18.04
N ASP A 154 5.83 22.19 17.18
CA ASP A 154 4.54 21.49 17.04
C ASP A 154 3.37 22.37 16.63
N ARG A 155 3.64 23.60 16.21
CA ARG A 155 2.59 24.53 15.87
C ARG A 155 1.95 24.15 14.53
N VAL A 156 0.62 24.00 14.55
CA VAL A 156 -0.19 23.89 13.34
C VAL A 156 -0.38 25.30 12.75
N LEU A 157 0.12 25.50 11.54
CA LEU A 157 0.05 26.78 10.83
C LEU A 157 -1.26 26.93 10.05
N HIS A 158 -1.77 25.84 9.54
CA HIS A 158 -3.04 25.76 8.81
C HIS A 158 -3.57 24.33 8.79
N ALA A 159 -4.90 24.18 8.68
CA ALA A 159 -5.52 22.88 8.58
C ALA A 159 -6.74 22.94 7.65
N TRP A 160 -6.89 21.91 6.82
CA TRP A 160 -8.07 21.67 5.99
C TRP A 160 -8.79 20.44 6.54
N VAL A 161 -10.08 20.61 6.85
CA VAL A 161 -10.95 19.50 7.23
C VAL A 161 -11.71 19.05 5.98
N LEU A 162 -11.59 17.78 5.64
CA LEU A 162 -12.24 17.25 4.44
C LEU A 162 -13.76 17.28 4.62
N PRO A 163 -14.50 17.98 3.73
CA PRO A 163 -15.93 18.11 3.84
C PRO A 163 -16.67 16.84 3.36
N ASP A 164 -17.85 16.58 3.93
CA ASP A 164 -18.71 15.45 3.54
C ASP A 164 -19.15 15.50 2.06
N THR A 165 -19.08 16.67 1.43
CA THR A 165 -19.35 16.84 0.00
C THR A 165 -18.39 16.10 -0.92
N LEU A 166 -17.24 15.67 -0.42
CA LEU A 166 -16.34 14.77 -1.14
C LEU A 166 -16.88 13.35 -1.28
N GLY A 167 -17.95 13.01 -0.56
CA GLY A 167 -18.59 11.71 -0.55
C GLY A 167 -18.38 10.95 0.75
N GLU A 168 -19.00 9.79 0.86
CA GLU A 168 -18.79 8.92 2.01
C GLU A 168 -17.37 8.33 1.95
N TRP A 169 -16.55 8.61 2.93
CA TRP A 169 -15.29 7.91 3.17
C TRP A 169 -15.42 6.99 4.38
N LYS A 170 -14.54 5.99 4.43
CA LYS A 170 -14.50 5.06 5.56
C LYS A 170 -13.34 5.42 6.51
N PRO A 171 -13.46 5.13 7.82
CA PRO A 171 -12.41 5.43 8.80
C PRO A 171 -11.01 4.93 8.43
N HIS A 172 -10.91 3.81 7.69
CA HIS A 172 -9.63 3.25 7.25
C HIS A 172 -9.08 3.86 5.95
N TRP A 173 -9.78 4.79 5.30
CA TRP A 173 -9.26 5.46 4.11
C TRP A 173 -8.25 6.51 4.52
N ARG A 174 -7.11 6.53 3.86
CA ARG A 174 -6.01 7.45 4.10
C ARG A 174 -5.94 8.47 2.96
N VAL A 175 -5.87 9.74 3.30
CA VAL A 175 -5.45 10.77 2.34
C VAL A 175 -3.96 10.62 2.14
N HIS A 176 -3.52 10.58 0.90
CA HIS A 176 -2.15 10.25 0.57
C HIS A 176 -1.48 11.41 -0.15
N HIS A 177 -0.21 11.64 0.18
CA HIS A 177 0.70 12.58 -0.48
C HIS A 177 0.05 13.92 -0.84
N PRO A 178 -0.53 14.68 0.12
CA PRO A 178 -1.20 15.94 -0.18
C PRO A 178 -0.22 16.95 -0.79
N LEU A 179 -0.70 17.78 -1.70
CA LEU A 179 0.10 18.77 -2.41
C LEU A 179 -0.44 20.17 -2.16
N LEU A 180 0.40 21.04 -1.61
CA LEU A 180 0.08 22.46 -1.43
C LEU A 180 0.18 23.20 -2.76
N LEU A 181 -0.84 23.98 -3.08
CA LEU A 181 -0.86 24.90 -4.21
C LEU A 181 -0.93 26.34 -3.71
N GLU A 182 -1.00 27.28 -4.64
CA GLU A 182 -1.15 28.71 -4.36
C GLU A 182 -2.42 28.99 -3.54
N GLU A 183 -2.47 30.17 -2.92
CA GLU A 183 -3.62 30.66 -2.13
C GLU A 183 -4.02 29.72 -0.99
N LYS A 184 -3.06 28.97 -0.45
CA LYS A 184 -3.28 27.95 0.59
C LYS A 184 -4.35 26.94 0.15
N SER A 185 -4.40 26.58 -1.12
CA SER A 185 -5.23 25.47 -1.56
C SER A 185 -4.44 24.17 -1.53
N VAL A 186 -5.13 23.04 -1.34
CA VAL A 186 -4.51 21.72 -1.23
C VAL A 186 -5.18 20.73 -2.16
N VAL A 187 -4.37 19.90 -2.83
CA VAL A 187 -4.84 18.75 -3.59
C VAL A 187 -4.59 17.49 -2.78
N GLY A 188 -5.54 16.57 -2.78
CA GLY A 188 -5.44 15.29 -2.10
C GLY A 188 -6.33 14.22 -2.74
N PHE A 189 -6.08 12.99 -2.38
CA PHE A 189 -6.89 11.82 -2.77
C PHE A 189 -6.83 10.76 -1.67
N PHE A 190 -7.79 9.85 -1.68
CA PHE A 190 -7.71 8.66 -0.84
C PHE A 190 -6.98 7.56 -1.61
N THR A 191 -5.97 6.97 -0.99
CA THR A 191 -5.15 5.92 -1.61
C THR A 191 -6.02 4.81 -2.20
N ASN A 192 -5.72 4.43 -3.45
CA ASN A 192 -6.44 3.44 -4.25
C ASN A 192 -7.94 3.77 -4.41
N ARG A 193 -8.30 5.05 -4.46
CA ARG A 193 -9.69 5.53 -4.56
C ARG A 193 -9.81 6.75 -5.49
N SER A 194 -11.03 7.13 -5.71
CA SER A 194 -11.47 8.43 -6.21
C SER A 194 -12.33 9.09 -5.13
N PRO A 195 -12.48 10.41 -5.10
CA PRO A 195 -11.93 11.35 -6.04
C PRO A 195 -10.49 11.77 -5.75
N LEU A 196 -9.80 12.33 -6.76
CA LEU A 196 -8.79 13.36 -6.56
C LEU A 196 -9.56 14.68 -6.38
N PHE A 197 -9.16 15.51 -5.43
CA PHE A 197 -9.88 16.75 -5.11
C PHE A 197 -8.93 17.91 -4.82
N ARG A 198 -9.41 19.13 -5.04
CA ARG A 198 -8.77 20.36 -4.57
C ARG A 198 -9.68 21.06 -3.58
N LEU A 199 -9.12 21.49 -2.45
CA LEU A 199 -9.77 22.34 -1.46
C LEU A 199 -9.13 23.72 -1.50
N ASP A 200 -9.95 24.76 -1.25
CA ASP A 200 -9.47 26.10 -0.97
C ASP A 200 -8.97 26.23 0.49
N SER A 201 -8.45 27.39 0.86
CA SER A 201 -7.97 27.68 2.22
C SER A 201 -9.03 27.55 3.31
N ALA A 202 -10.31 27.59 2.97
CA ALA A 202 -11.44 27.43 3.88
C ALA A 202 -12.03 26.01 3.88
N SER A 203 -11.33 25.05 3.24
CA SER A 203 -11.77 23.65 3.08
C SER A 203 -12.98 23.44 2.16
N ASN A 204 -13.34 24.40 1.33
CA ASN A 204 -14.36 24.18 0.32
C ASN A 204 -13.80 23.44 -0.87
N VAL A 205 -14.62 22.55 -1.46
CA VAL A 205 -14.23 21.81 -2.66
C VAL A 205 -14.21 22.76 -3.87
N VAL A 206 -13.03 22.99 -4.44
CA VAL A 206 -12.86 23.76 -5.68
C VAL A 206 -13.24 22.89 -6.88
N TRP A 207 -12.69 21.68 -6.92
CA TRP A 207 -13.03 20.67 -7.92
C TRP A 207 -12.80 19.25 -7.37
N ARG A 208 -13.40 18.26 -8.04
CA ARG A 208 -13.17 16.85 -7.80
C ARG A 208 -13.14 16.07 -9.11
N GLN A 209 -12.28 15.06 -9.18
CA GLN A 209 -12.09 14.19 -10.33
C GLN A 209 -12.35 12.74 -9.95
N ASP A 210 -13.44 12.16 -10.48
CA ASP A 210 -13.95 10.83 -10.11
C ASP A 210 -13.68 9.73 -11.15
N SER A 211 -13.16 10.09 -12.34
CA SER A 211 -13.09 9.14 -13.45
C SER A 211 -11.90 8.18 -13.39
N LEU A 212 -10.91 8.46 -12.54
CA LEU A 212 -9.74 7.62 -12.31
C LEU A 212 -9.59 7.27 -10.84
N THR A 213 -8.84 6.21 -10.59
CA THR A 213 -8.39 5.85 -9.25
C THR A 213 -6.95 6.28 -9.09
N PHE A 214 -6.69 7.03 -8.02
CA PHE A 214 -5.38 7.57 -7.72
C PHE A 214 -4.71 6.79 -6.60
N HIS A 215 -3.38 6.72 -6.63
CA HIS A 215 -2.58 6.03 -5.63
C HIS A 215 -1.18 6.64 -5.52
N HIS A 216 -0.52 6.44 -4.39
CA HIS A 216 0.85 6.83 -4.08
C HIS A 216 1.12 8.34 -4.27
N ALA A 217 1.57 8.78 -5.43
CA ALA A 217 2.13 10.11 -5.60
C ALA A 217 1.32 11.03 -6.51
N ILE A 218 1.40 12.32 -6.21
CA ILE A 218 1.00 13.42 -7.06
C ILE A 218 2.05 14.53 -6.98
N ASN A 219 2.58 14.98 -8.11
CA ASN A 219 3.60 16.01 -8.17
C ASN A 219 3.25 17.10 -9.18
N ARG A 220 3.80 18.29 -9.00
CA ARG A 220 3.54 19.46 -9.84
C ARG A 220 4.57 19.55 -10.96
N ALA A 221 4.09 19.65 -12.19
CA ALA A 221 4.93 19.92 -13.37
C ALA A 221 5.38 21.37 -13.43
N ALA A 222 6.41 21.64 -14.23
CA ALA A 222 6.96 22.98 -14.40
C ALA A 222 5.99 24.01 -14.98
N ASN A 223 5.00 23.58 -15.75
CA ASN A 223 3.94 24.42 -16.30
C ASN A 223 2.76 24.62 -15.33
N GLY A 224 2.80 24.02 -14.15
CA GLY A 224 1.77 24.07 -13.12
C GLY A 224 0.72 22.97 -13.19
N ASP A 225 0.72 22.11 -14.22
CA ASP A 225 -0.11 20.90 -14.26
C ASP A 225 0.28 19.94 -13.14
N LEU A 226 -0.55 18.92 -12.92
CA LEU A 226 -0.30 17.88 -11.96
C LEU A 226 -0.02 16.55 -12.67
N TRP A 227 1.02 15.85 -12.26
CA TRP A 227 1.20 14.45 -12.58
C TRP A 227 0.81 13.57 -11.39
N ALA A 228 0.04 12.52 -11.63
CA ALA A 228 -0.42 11.61 -10.58
C ALA A 228 -0.34 10.17 -11.02
N CYS A 229 0.04 9.29 -10.10
CA CYS A 229 -0.07 7.85 -10.27
C CYS A 229 -1.54 7.44 -10.27
N THR A 230 -1.98 6.65 -11.25
CA THR A 230 -3.37 6.28 -11.41
C THR A 230 -3.55 4.88 -11.96
N MET A 231 -4.77 4.38 -11.82
CA MET A 231 -5.27 3.16 -12.42
C MET A 231 -6.60 3.45 -13.08
N ARG A 232 -6.97 2.69 -14.11
CA ARG A 232 -8.29 2.79 -14.71
C ARG A 232 -9.28 1.88 -14.00
N TRP A 233 -10.49 2.41 -13.76
CA TRP A 233 -11.66 1.63 -13.36
C TRP A 233 -12.62 1.50 -14.54
N GLU A 234 -13.19 0.31 -14.76
CA GLU A 234 -14.33 0.18 -15.63
C GLU A 234 -15.65 0.43 -14.88
N LYS A 235 -16.70 0.82 -15.63
CA LYS A 235 -18.03 1.07 -15.09
C LYS A 235 -18.53 -0.10 -14.23
N GLY A 236 -18.92 0.19 -12.99
CA GLY A 236 -19.52 -0.79 -12.09
C GLY A 236 -18.78 -1.01 -10.77
N GLY A 237 -17.73 -0.26 -10.48
CA GLY A 237 -17.05 -0.29 -9.17
C GLY A 237 -16.28 -1.56 -8.86
N ARG A 238 -16.07 -2.44 -9.86
CA ARG A 238 -15.13 -3.55 -9.73
C ARG A 238 -13.77 -3.09 -10.20
N TYR A 239 -12.76 -3.45 -9.43
CA TYR A 239 -11.36 -3.26 -9.76
C TYR A 239 -11.05 -3.97 -11.08
N ILE A 240 -11.01 -3.25 -12.18
CA ILE A 240 -10.66 -3.75 -13.49
C ILE A 240 -9.46 -2.97 -14.02
N GLY A 241 -8.40 -2.97 -13.22
CA GLY A 241 -7.08 -2.53 -13.66
C GLY A 241 -6.35 -3.55 -14.53
N TYR A 242 -6.94 -4.72 -14.77
CA TYR A 242 -6.29 -5.76 -15.57
C TYR A 242 -6.50 -5.52 -17.07
N ARG A 243 -5.60 -4.77 -17.68
CA ARG A 243 -5.57 -4.62 -19.12
C ARG A 243 -4.49 -5.44 -19.80
N GLY A 244 -3.42 -5.75 -19.06
CA GLY A 244 -2.35 -6.56 -19.56
C GLY A 244 -2.65 -8.05 -19.47
N ARG A 245 -2.28 -8.78 -20.52
CA ARG A 245 -2.33 -10.24 -20.54
C ARG A 245 -1.03 -10.75 -21.10
N TYR A 246 -0.44 -11.72 -20.45
CA TYR A 246 0.68 -12.46 -21.00
C TYR A 246 0.50 -13.95 -20.79
N LYS A 247 1.18 -14.74 -21.60
CA LYS A 247 1.17 -16.20 -21.46
C LYS A 247 2.36 -16.63 -20.64
N LEU A 248 2.09 -17.44 -19.63
CA LEU A 248 3.09 -18.16 -18.85
C LEU A 248 2.84 -19.66 -19.04
N GLY A 249 3.50 -20.28 -20.01
CA GLY A 249 3.16 -21.61 -20.49
C GLY A 249 1.73 -21.63 -21.07
N ASP A 250 0.89 -22.53 -20.57
CA ASP A 250 -0.52 -22.64 -21.00
C ASP A 250 -1.46 -21.68 -20.27
N ARG A 251 -0.97 -20.91 -19.31
CA ARG A 251 -1.77 -19.97 -18.53
C ARG A 251 -1.76 -18.59 -19.16
N THR A 252 -2.90 -17.94 -19.13
CA THR A 252 -3.00 -16.50 -19.37
C THR A 252 -3.04 -15.79 -18.02
N VAL A 253 -2.08 -14.91 -17.79
CA VAL A 253 -2.01 -14.06 -16.59
C VAL A 253 -2.55 -12.70 -16.97
N ASN A 254 -3.54 -12.23 -16.23
CA ASN A 254 -3.97 -10.83 -16.25
C ASN A 254 -3.19 -10.06 -15.18
N TYR A 255 -2.76 -8.86 -15.50
CA TYR A 255 -2.01 -8.02 -14.58
C TYR A 255 -2.56 -6.60 -14.54
N LEU A 256 -2.29 -5.92 -13.43
CA LEU A 256 -2.65 -4.53 -13.23
C LEU A 256 -1.80 -3.62 -14.14
N ASP A 257 -2.44 -2.82 -14.97
CA ASP A 257 -1.77 -1.79 -15.75
C ASP A 257 -1.82 -0.46 -14.99
N ASN A 258 -0.70 -0.11 -14.40
CA ASN A 258 -0.51 1.19 -13.81
C ASN A 258 -0.41 2.25 -14.91
N SER A 259 -0.85 3.46 -14.61
CA SER A 259 -0.82 4.60 -15.53
C SER A 259 -0.40 5.86 -14.77
N ILE A 260 0.00 6.86 -15.50
CA ILE A 260 0.11 8.24 -14.98
C ILE A 260 -0.93 9.11 -15.67
N ALA A 261 -1.43 10.10 -14.94
CA ALA A 261 -2.34 11.09 -15.49
C ALA A 261 -1.76 12.49 -15.33
N ARG A 262 -1.87 13.30 -16.40
CA ARG A 262 -1.62 14.74 -16.32
C ARG A 262 -2.95 15.46 -16.21
N LEU A 263 -3.05 16.37 -15.24
CA LEU A 263 -4.27 17.09 -14.94
C LEU A 263 -3.99 18.60 -14.86
N ASP A 264 -4.95 19.38 -15.31
CA ASP A 264 -4.98 20.83 -15.07
C ASP A 264 -5.24 21.09 -13.59
N ALA A 265 -4.32 21.77 -12.92
CA ALA A 265 -4.40 22.00 -11.46
C ALA A 265 -5.56 22.93 -11.06
N GLN A 266 -6.06 23.77 -11.98
CA GLN A 266 -7.13 24.73 -11.68
C GLN A 266 -8.51 24.09 -11.77
N THR A 267 -8.69 23.16 -12.68
CA THR A 267 -10.00 22.58 -13.01
C THR A 267 -10.14 21.09 -12.65
N GLY A 268 -9.02 20.39 -12.40
CA GLY A 268 -8.99 18.92 -12.23
C GLY A 268 -9.26 18.15 -13.53
N HIS A 269 -9.29 18.85 -14.68
CA HIS A 269 -9.52 18.19 -15.98
C HIS A 269 -8.32 17.32 -16.36
N ILE A 270 -8.59 16.07 -16.77
CA ILE A 270 -7.55 15.15 -17.25
C ILE A 270 -7.13 15.58 -18.66
N LEU A 271 -5.87 15.95 -18.79
CA LEU A 271 -5.26 16.35 -20.05
C LEU A 271 -4.72 15.14 -20.81
N GLU A 272 -4.15 14.17 -20.09
CA GLU A 272 -3.50 13.01 -20.67
C GLU A 272 -3.49 11.84 -19.69
N VAL A 273 -3.52 10.61 -20.22
CA VAL A 273 -3.30 9.37 -19.44
C VAL A 273 -2.36 8.47 -20.23
N ILE A 274 -1.23 8.12 -19.63
CA ILE A 274 -0.21 7.26 -20.22
C ILE A 274 -0.18 5.91 -19.51
N SER A 275 -0.40 4.83 -20.26
CA SER A 275 -0.25 3.45 -19.76
C SER A 275 1.22 3.10 -19.62
N MET A 276 1.62 2.63 -18.46
CA MET A 276 3.01 2.21 -18.22
C MET A 276 3.38 0.94 -18.99
N THR A 277 2.43 0.05 -19.17
CA THR A 277 2.61 -1.15 -20.01
C THR A 277 2.85 -0.80 -21.48
N GLU A 278 2.04 0.10 -22.04
CA GLU A 278 2.22 0.54 -23.44
C GLU A 278 3.51 1.33 -23.60
N MET A 279 3.88 2.15 -22.61
CA MET A 279 5.18 2.83 -22.58
C MET A 279 6.33 1.83 -22.67
N LEU A 280 6.36 0.82 -21.80
CA LEU A 280 7.41 -0.21 -21.82
C LEU A 280 7.43 -0.98 -23.14
N LYS A 281 6.28 -1.36 -23.66
CA LYS A 281 6.16 -2.09 -24.91
C LYS A 281 6.64 -1.29 -26.11
N ASN A 282 6.25 -0.01 -26.20
CA ASN A 282 6.64 0.86 -27.31
C ASN A 282 8.15 1.14 -27.32
N ASN A 283 8.81 0.92 -26.19
CA ASN A 283 10.27 1.06 -26.03
C ASN A 283 11.02 -0.29 -26.02
N GLY A 284 10.36 -1.42 -26.33
CA GLY A 284 10.99 -2.76 -26.36
C GLY A 284 11.40 -3.28 -24.98
N LEU A 285 10.77 -2.78 -23.91
CA LEU A 285 11.08 -3.08 -22.52
C LEU A 285 10.05 -4.01 -21.84
N GLU A 286 9.16 -4.64 -22.60
CA GLU A 286 8.14 -5.54 -22.07
C GLU A 286 8.71 -6.73 -21.27
N HIS A 287 9.97 -7.08 -21.53
CA HIS A 287 10.67 -8.12 -20.77
C HIS A 287 10.81 -7.79 -19.28
N LEU A 288 10.77 -6.51 -18.90
CA LEU A 288 10.79 -6.08 -17.49
C LEU A 288 9.55 -6.58 -16.74
N ILE A 289 8.38 -6.59 -17.39
CA ILE A 289 7.13 -7.11 -16.81
C ILE A 289 7.29 -8.57 -16.40
N LEU A 290 8.01 -9.37 -17.20
CA LEU A 290 8.22 -10.79 -16.94
C LEU A 290 9.25 -11.06 -15.84
N ARG A 291 10.06 -10.06 -15.48
CA ARG A 291 11.08 -10.15 -14.41
C ARG A 291 10.51 -9.85 -13.03
N SER A 292 9.32 -9.27 -12.96
CA SER A 292 8.68 -8.94 -11.69
C SER A 292 8.36 -10.19 -10.88
N GLY A 293 8.55 -10.10 -9.57
CA GLY A 293 8.17 -11.13 -8.61
C GLY A 293 6.65 -11.25 -8.38
N ASP A 294 5.88 -10.22 -8.72
CA ASP A 294 4.41 -10.23 -8.65
C ASP A 294 3.80 -10.26 -10.06
N PRO A 295 3.29 -11.41 -10.51
CA PRO A 295 2.70 -11.51 -11.84
C PRO A 295 1.36 -10.80 -12.00
N GLN A 296 0.71 -10.37 -10.91
CA GLN A 296 -0.59 -9.69 -10.95
C GLN A 296 -0.46 -8.16 -10.88
N ASP A 297 0.58 -7.66 -10.23
CA ASP A 297 0.94 -6.25 -10.18
C ASP A 297 2.44 -6.07 -10.51
N PRO A 298 2.84 -6.38 -11.74
CA PRO A 298 4.26 -6.48 -12.08
C PRO A 298 4.99 -5.14 -12.04
N LEU A 299 4.30 -4.04 -12.17
CA LEU A 299 4.89 -2.72 -12.24
C LEU A 299 4.93 -2.07 -10.85
N HIS A 300 3.78 -1.97 -10.20
CA HIS A 300 3.57 -1.28 -8.95
C HIS A 300 4.23 0.10 -8.95
N LEU A 301 3.77 0.95 -9.90
CA LEU A 301 4.20 2.34 -9.98
C LEU A 301 3.83 3.05 -8.67
N ASN A 302 4.79 3.69 -8.04
CA ASN A 302 4.58 4.34 -6.75
C ASN A 302 5.04 5.80 -6.70
N ASP A 303 5.73 6.28 -7.74
CA ASP A 303 6.04 7.70 -7.83
C ASP A 303 6.16 8.19 -9.26
N VAL A 304 5.93 9.49 -9.45
CA VAL A 304 6.06 10.22 -10.71
C VAL A 304 6.64 11.61 -10.43
N GLU A 305 7.95 11.75 -10.57
CA GLU A 305 8.66 13.00 -10.30
C GLU A 305 9.01 13.73 -11.60
N PRO A 306 8.44 14.93 -11.87
CA PRO A 306 8.69 15.70 -13.07
C PRO A 306 9.93 16.60 -12.92
N ALA A 307 10.79 16.63 -13.94
CA ALA A 307 11.89 17.56 -14.03
C ALA A 307 11.38 19.00 -14.27
N LEU A 308 11.53 19.86 -13.28
CA LEU A 308 11.07 21.26 -13.35
C LEU A 308 11.98 22.15 -14.21
N THR A 309 13.23 21.75 -14.35
CA THR A 309 14.27 22.42 -15.16
C THR A 309 14.95 21.40 -16.06
N ALA A 310 15.77 21.84 -16.99
CA ALA A 310 16.66 20.99 -17.75
C ALA A 310 18.06 20.96 -17.15
N SER A 311 18.80 19.88 -17.41
CA SER A 311 20.21 19.71 -17.07
C SER A 311 20.95 18.99 -18.21
N ASP A 312 22.23 18.66 -18.01
CA ASP A 312 22.98 17.82 -18.96
C ASP A 312 22.49 16.37 -18.99
N HIS A 313 21.63 15.95 -18.04
CA HIS A 313 21.20 14.56 -17.86
C HIS A 313 19.71 14.32 -18.10
N PHE A 314 18.91 15.38 -18.12
CA PHE A 314 17.48 15.32 -18.38
C PHE A 314 16.97 16.61 -18.99
N GLU A 315 15.90 16.53 -19.78
CA GLU A 315 15.18 17.68 -20.26
C GLU A 315 14.10 18.11 -19.26
N LYS A 316 13.70 19.37 -19.35
CA LYS A 316 12.52 19.86 -18.66
C LYS A 316 11.30 19.04 -19.06
N ASP A 317 10.46 18.68 -18.10
CA ASP A 317 9.28 17.84 -18.24
C ASP A 317 9.58 16.35 -18.51
N ASP A 318 10.85 15.89 -18.46
CA ASP A 318 11.14 14.46 -18.27
C ASP A 318 10.54 13.99 -16.94
N LEU A 319 10.11 12.74 -16.88
CA LEU A 319 9.54 12.12 -15.69
C LEU A 319 10.46 11.04 -15.17
N PHE A 320 10.72 11.04 -13.86
CA PHE A 320 11.33 9.91 -13.17
C PHE A 320 10.23 9.10 -12.50
N LEU A 321 10.07 7.86 -12.93
CA LEU A 321 8.99 6.96 -12.55
C LEU A 321 9.55 5.85 -11.68
N SER A 322 9.10 5.74 -10.43
CA SER A 322 9.52 4.66 -9.53
C SER A 322 8.59 3.46 -9.66
N PHE A 323 9.16 2.32 -10.03
CA PHE A 323 8.45 1.04 -10.18
C PHE A 323 8.93 0.05 -9.13
N ARG A 324 8.18 -0.08 -8.04
CA ARG A 324 8.51 -0.93 -6.89
C ARG A 324 8.83 -2.37 -7.28
N ASN A 325 7.96 -2.98 -8.07
CA ASN A 325 8.07 -4.41 -8.39
C ASN A 325 9.02 -4.69 -9.55
N LEU A 326 9.45 -3.67 -10.30
CA LEU A 326 10.58 -3.75 -11.23
C LEU A 326 11.92 -3.47 -10.55
N GLN A 327 11.91 -2.99 -9.31
CA GLN A 327 13.11 -2.58 -8.58
C GLN A 327 13.94 -1.58 -9.40
N SER A 328 13.26 -0.59 -9.96
CA SER A 328 13.89 0.38 -10.86
C SER A 328 13.17 1.71 -10.89
N VAL A 329 13.92 2.75 -11.23
CA VAL A 329 13.42 4.06 -11.63
C VAL A 329 13.62 4.22 -13.13
N ILE A 330 12.62 4.73 -13.84
CA ILE A 330 12.67 4.92 -15.30
C ILE A 330 12.58 6.42 -15.61
N GLN A 331 13.57 6.95 -16.34
CA GLN A 331 13.47 8.28 -16.94
C GLN A 331 12.70 8.18 -18.25
N TYR A 332 11.58 8.86 -18.32
CA TYR A 332 10.67 8.86 -19.46
C TYR A 332 10.43 10.28 -19.97
N ARG A 333 10.42 10.45 -21.28
CA ARG A 333 10.15 11.73 -21.96
C ARG A 333 8.77 11.71 -22.60
N PRO A 334 7.74 12.31 -21.99
CA PRO A 334 6.38 12.30 -22.54
C PRO A 334 6.28 12.91 -23.94
N SER A 335 7.05 13.96 -24.24
CA SER A 335 7.02 14.69 -25.50
C SER A 335 7.38 13.82 -26.72
N THR A 336 8.24 12.82 -26.54
CA THR A 336 8.65 11.88 -27.61
C THR A 336 8.11 10.46 -27.41
N GLY A 337 7.65 10.13 -26.20
CA GLY A 337 7.25 8.78 -25.81
C GLY A 337 8.42 7.83 -25.56
N GLU A 338 9.63 8.36 -25.37
CA GLU A 338 10.87 7.58 -25.22
C GLU A 338 11.23 7.32 -23.76
N VAL A 339 11.63 6.11 -23.48
CA VAL A 339 12.36 5.77 -22.26
C VAL A 339 13.84 6.13 -22.48
N ILE A 340 14.31 7.12 -21.76
CA ILE A 340 15.69 7.63 -21.88
C ILE A 340 16.64 6.73 -21.11
N ARG A 341 16.21 6.22 -19.94
CA ARG A 341 17.07 5.45 -19.03
C ARG A 341 16.24 4.52 -18.15
N VAL A 342 16.81 3.35 -17.87
CA VAL A 342 16.31 2.43 -16.83
C VAL A 342 17.38 2.34 -15.75
N ILE A 343 17.08 2.81 -14.57
CA ILE A 343 17.95 2.81 -13.40
C ILE A 343 17.57 1.62 -12.54
N GLY A 344 18.36 0.58 -12.60
CA GLY A 344 18.28 -0.58 -11.70
C GLY A 344 19.49 -0.58 -10.76
N GLY A 345 19.73 -1.67 -10.07
CA GLY A 345 20.91 -1.81 -9.21
C GLY A 345 20.54 -2.31 -7.82
N PRO A 346 21.10 -1.71 -6.74
CA PRO A 346 20.84 -2.17 -5.37
C PRO A 346 19.47 -1.73 -4.82
N LEU A 347 18.50 -1.43 -5.69
CA LEU A 347 17.15 -1.05 -5.28
C LEU A 347 16.31 -2.28 -4.97
N ALA A 348 15.56 -2.23 -3.87
CA ALA A 348 14.64 -3.29 -3.49
C ALA A 348 13.35 -2.70 -2.89
N SER A 349 12.25 -2.80 -3.65
CA SER A 349 10.93 -2.25 -3.29
C SER A 349 10.96 -0.75 -2.99
N GLN A 350 11.81 0.00 -3.69
CA GLN A 350 12.00 1.44 -3.48
C GLN A 350 10.70 2.22 -3.69
N HIS A 351 10.63 3.37 -3.04
CA HIS A 351 9.60 4.39 -3.18
C HIS A 351 10.26 5.75 -3.34
N ASP A 352 9.46 6.77 -3.59
CA ASP A 352 9.84 8.17 -3.46
C ASP A 352 11.16 8.53 -4.15
N VAL A 353 11.06 8.97 -5.39
CA VAL A 353 12.21 9.41 -6.17
C VAL A 353 12.13 10.91 -6.41
N ASP A 354 13.13 11.67 -5.95
CA ASP A 354 13.22 13.11 -6.16
C ASP A 354 14.44 13.50 -6.96
N ILE A 355 14.35 14.64 -7.62
CA ILE A 355 15.48 15.30 -8.28
C ILE A 355 16.15 16.22 -7.26
N LEU A 356 17.29 15.79 -6.70
CA LEU A 356 18.02 16.56 -5.70
C LEU A 356 18.75 17.77 -6.33
N ASN A 357 19.33 17.58 -7.53
CA ASN A 357 20.03 18.61 -8.29
C ASN A 357 20.21 18.18 -9.76
N ASP A 358 20.95 18.94 -10.54
CA ASP A 358 21.15 18.73 -11.99
C ASP A 358 21.71 17.36 -12.38
N SER A 359 22.32 16.61 -11.47
CA SER A 359 22.93 15.29 -11.76
C SER A 359 22.58 14.19 -10.77
N THR A 360 21.76 14.47 -9.77
CA THR A 360 21.56 13.52 -8.67
C THR A 360 20.08 13.32 -8.39
N LEU A 361 19.67 12.05 -8.37
CA LEU A 361 18.39 11.64 -7.81
C LEU A 361 18.59 11.18 -6.36
N VAL A 362 17.57 11.33 -5.55
CA VAL A 362 17.47 10.69 -4.24
C VAL A 362 16.31 9.73 -4.25
N ILE A 363 16.45 8.58 -3.61
CA ILE A 363 15.51 7.47 -3.66
C ILE A 363 15.37 6.89 -2.25
N PHE A 364 14.17 6.73 -1.78
CA PHE A 364 13.90 5.95 -0.57
C PHE A 364 13.94 4.47 -0.93
N ASN A 365 15.00 3.78 -0.51
CA ASN A 365 15.19 2.37 -0.78
C ASN A 365 14.74 1.54 0.42
N ASN A 366 13.60 0.87 0.31
CA ASN A 366 13.06 0.06 1.40
C ASN A 366 13.97 -1.11 1.77
N ASN A 367 14.82 -1.58 0.83
CA ASN A 367 15.70 -2.73 1.01
C ASN A 367 14.98 -4.01 1.44
N VAL A 368 13.73 -4.13 1.06
CA VAL A 368 12.86 -5.27 1.39
C VAL A 368 12.31 -5.83 0.11
N GLN A 369 12.34 -7.14 -0.04
CA GLN A 369 11.59 -7.82 -1.08
C GLN A 369 10.36 -8.47 -0.48
N GLU A 370 9.19 -8.01 -0.88
CA GLU A 370 7.91 -8.62 -0.53
C GLU A 370 7.50 -9.57 -1.66
N ASN A 371 7.34 -10.84 -1.33
CA ASN A 371 6.82 -11.83 -2.26
C ASN A 371 5.60 -12.50 -1.61
N ASN A 372 4.41 -12.27 -2.20
CA ASN A 372 3.14 -12.82 -1.71
C ASN A 372 2.87 -12.53 -0.20
N GLY A 373 3.22 -11.35 0.29
CA GLY A 373 3.08 -10.95 1.69
C GLY A 373 4.09 -11.61 2.64
N VAL A 374 5.16 -12.17 2.09
CA VAL A 374 6.29 -12.71 2.87
C VAL A 374 7.48 -11.79 2.68
N HIS A 375 7.89 -11.12 3.74
CA HIS A 375 9.11 -10.33 3.75
C HIS A 375 10.31 -11.28 3.87
N ILE A 376 11.23 -11.25 2.89
CA ILE A 376 12.37 -12.18 2.83
C ILE A 376 13.32 -12.02 4.02
N ASN A 377 13.42 -10.83 4.58
CA ASN A 377 14.21 -10.56 5.76
C ASN A 377 13.54 -10.91 7.09
N GLN A 378 12.32 -11.51 7.09
CA GLN A 378 11.73 -12.09 8.30
C GLN A 378 12.41 -13.44 8.64
N ARG A 379 13.40 -13.39 9.50
CA ARG A 379 14.20 -14.55 9.94
C ARG A 379 13.38 -15.73 10.47
N ASP A 380 12.20 -15.47 11.01
CA ASP A 380 11.38 -16.48 11.69
C ASP A 380 10.72 -17.49 10.75
N LYS A 381 10.59 -17.17 9.47
CA LYS A 381 9.94 -18.04 8.48
C LYS A 381 10.91 -18.92 7.66
N TYR A 382 12.18 -18.55 7.63
CA TYR A 382 13.22 -19.31 6.94
C TYR A 382 14.42 -19.45 7.89
N PRO A 383 14.39 -20.42 8.84
CA PRO A 383 15.52 -20.67 9.72
C PRO A 383 16.71 -21.10 8.85
N VAL A 384 17.64 -20.19 8.70
CA VAL A 384 18.93 -20.46 8.05
C VAL A 384 19.75 -21.25 9.07
N SER A 385 20.33 -22.38 8.67
CA SER A 385 21.22 -23.12 9.56
C SER A 385 22.41 -22.21 9.94
N LYS A 386 22.98 -22.42 11.13
CA LYS A 386 24.14 -21.63 11.61
C LYS A 386 25.36 -21.68 10.69
N GLU A 387 25.35 -22.57 9.72
CA GLU A 387 26.42 -22.78 8.73
C GLU A 387 26.16 -22.04 7.40
N GLN A 388 24.97 -21.44 7.24
CA GLN A 388 24.65 -20.64 6.05
C GLN A 388 25.13 -19.21 6.25
N VAL A 389 25.56 -18.58 5.15
CA VAL A 389 26.05 -17.20 5.10
C VAL A 389 25.04 -16.30 5.83
N GLU A 390 25.48 -15.59 6.87
CA GLU A 390 24.68 -14.54 7.47
C GLU A 390 24.46 -13.47 6.41
N LEU A 391 23.21 -13.38 5.92
CA LEU A 391 22.83 -12.25 5.10
C LEU A 391 22.92 -10.99 5.98
N LYS A 392 23.53 -9.96 5.43
CA LYS A 392 23.58 -8.65 6.07
C LYS A 392 22.17 -8.27 6.54
N GLN A 393 22.05 -7.76 7.74
CA GLN A 393 20.79 -7.20 8.19
C GLN A 393 20.48 -5.98 7.33
N TYR A 394 19.39 -6.04 6.58
CA TYR A 394 18.94 -4.93 5.75
C TYR A 394 18.14 -3.95 6.61
N HIS A 395 18.24 -2.69 6.27
CA HIS A 395 17.46 -1.58 6.78
C HIS A 395 17.03 -0.71 5.61
N SER A 396 15.96 0.05 5.77
CA SER A 396 15.58 1.05 4.79
C SER A 396 16.58 2.19 4.79
N GLU A 397 16.83 2.77 3.63
CA GLU A 397 17.88 3.79 3.49
C GLU A 397 17.50 4.86 2.47
N VAL A 398 18.07 6.04 2.64
CA VAL A 398 18.07 7.10 1.64
C VAL A 398 19.29 6.88 0.74
N THR A 399 19.06 6.73 -0.55
CA THR A 399 20.12 6.41 -1.51
C THR A 399 20.20 7.49 -2.59
N LEU A 400 21.39 8.06 -2.82
CA LEU A 400 21.64 8.93 -3.93
C LEU A 400 22.01 8.11 -5.17
N TYR A 401 21.55 8.57 -6.33
CA TYR A 401 21.97 8.05 -7.63
C TYR A 401 22.54 9.18 -8.49
N ASP A 402 23.80 9.06 -8.86
CA ASP A 402 24.46 10.01 -9.75
C ASP A 402 24.18 9.67 -11.22
N LEU A 403 23.52 10.57 -11.93
CA LEU A 403 23.08 10.39 -13.31
C LEU A 403 24.26 10.37 -14.31
N ALA A 404 25.41 10.95 -13.95
CA ALA A 404 26.59 10.99 -14.80
C ALA A 404 27.38 9.69 -14.73
N SER A 405 27.65 9.20 -13.54
CA SER A 405 28.49 8.00 -13.32
C SER A 405 27.68 6.71 -13.19
N GLY A 406 26.38 6.78 -12.89
CA GLY A 406 25.57 5.64 -12.56
C GLY A 406 25.83 5.05 -11.16
N ALA A 407 26.51 5.79 -10.30
CA ALA A 407 26.86 5.35 -8.96
C ALA A 407 25.69 5.52 -7.98
N PHE A 408 25.54 4.53 -7.08
CA PHE A 408 24.64 4.61 -5.93
C PHE A 408 25.45 4.88 -4.66
N VAL A 409 25.00 5.82 -3.85
CA VAL A 409 25.63 6.21 -2.58
C VAL A 409 24.56 6.26 -1.49
N PRO A 410 24.55 5.30 -0.54
CA PRO A 410 23.64 5.37 0.59
C PRO A 410 24.02 6.52 1.51
N MET A 411 23.02 7.22 2.02
CA MET A 411 23.17 8.34 2.94
C MET A 411 23.06 7.86 4.38
N LEU A 412 24.04 8.23 5.21
CA LEU A 412 24.06 7.94 6.65
C LEU A 412 23.76 6.45 6.98
N PRO A 413 24.39 5.48 6.28
CA PRO A 413 24.00 4.06 6.37
C PRO A 413 24.20 3.49 7.77
N GLU A 414 25.23 3.90 8.51
CA GLU A 414 25.45 3.46 9.89
C GLU A 414 24.33 4.00 10.81
N LEU A 415 23.97 5.26 10.67
CA LEU A 415 22.91 5.87 11.48
C LEU A 415 21.56 5.22 11.21
N MET A 416 21.20 4.99 9.92
CA MET A 416 19.98 4.31 9.54
C MET A 416 19.90 2.88 10.09
N ALA A 417 21.03 2.18 10.11
CA ALA A 417 21.15 0.85 10.70
C ALA A 417 21.02 0.89 12.24
N ASP A 418 21.67 1.87 12.89
CA ASP A 418 21.67 2.01 14.35
C ASP A 418 20.29 2.33 14.90
N VAL A 419 19.53 3.19 14.23
CA VAL A 419 18.13 3.50 14.61
C VAL A 419 17.16 2.38 14.21
N GLY A 420 17.59 1.39 13.45
CA GLY A 420 16.77 0.26 13.02
C GLY A 420 15.71 0.63 11.99
N MET A 421 15.95 1.67 11.18
CA MET A 421 15.02 2.15 10.16
C MET A 421 14.56 1.00 9.26
N MET A 422 13.27 0.67 9.29
CA MET A 422 12.73 -0.45 8.51
C MET A 422 11.26 -0.27 8.18
N THR A 423 10.97 0.19 6.99
CA THR A 423 9.62 0.16 6.45
C THR A 423 9.54 -0.75 5.22
N ALA A 424 8.65 -1.73 5.27
CA ALA A 424 8.54 -2.77 4.25
C ALA A 424 7.78 -2.29 3.01
N SER A 425 6.96 -1.27 3.16
CA SER A 425 6.16 -0.68 2.09
C SER A 425 5.96 0.80 2.34
N GLU A 426 5.80 1.55 1.28
CA GLU A 426 5.68 3.01 1.33
C GLU A 426 6.96 3.63 1.95
N GLY A 427 6.84 4.75 2.66
CA GLY A 427 7.99 5.51 3.18
C GLY A 427 8.47 6.55 2.17
N LEU A 428 9.07 7.61 2.69
CA LEU A 428 9.62 8.68 1.87
C LEU A 428 10.78 9.39 2.57
N GLN A 429 11.44 10.21 1.81
CA GLN A 429 12.53 11.06 2.25
C GLN A 429 12.42 12.45 1.62
N GLU A 430 12.94 13.44 2.31
CA GLU A 430 13.06 14.81 1.80
C GLU A 430 14.39 15.42 2.24
N ALA A 431 15.10 16.00 1.29
CA ALA A 431 16.37 16.67 1.57
C ALA A 431 16.14 18.00 2.31
N LEU A 432 16.86 18.19 3.40
CA LEU A 432 16.86 19.43 4.18
C LEU A 432 18.22 20.14 4.09
N LEU A 433 18.24 21.41 4.47
CA LEU A 433 19.48 22.18 4.51
C LEU A 433 20.50 21.56 5.46
N GLY A 434 21.78 21.65 5.11
CA GLY A 434 22.89 21.21 5.95
C GLY A 434 23.14 19.70 5.93
N GLY A 435 22.75 19.00 4.88
CA GLY A 435 22.94 17.55 4.76
C GLY A 435 22.04 16.74 5.68
N ARG A 436 20.93 17.31 6.06
CA ARG A 436 19.90 16.67 6.89
C ARG A 436 18.84 16.04 5.98
N TRP A 437 18.13 15.06 6.51
CA TRP A 437 17.06 14.33 5.81
C TRP A 437 15.85 14.21 6.71
N PHE A 438 14.69 14.58 6.20
CA PHE A 438 13.44 14.15 6.78
C PHE A 438 13.14 12.76 6.22
N VAL A 439 12.71 11.85 7.08
CA VAL A 439 12.31 10.49 6.71
C VAL A 439 11.01 10.14 7.40
N GLU A 440 10.07 9.62 6.64
CA GLU A 440 8.84 9.03 7.16
C GLU A 440 8.93 7.51 7.07
N GLU A 441 8.97 6.85 8.23
CA GLU A 441 8.84 5.41 8.33
C GLU A 441 7.35 5.03 8.36
N GLN A 442 6.81 4.75 7.19
CA GLN A 442 5.37 4.62 7.00
C GLN A 442 4.73 3.50 7.83
N ASN A 443 5.38 2.34 7.99
CA ASN A 443 4.74 1.20 8.64
C ASN A 443 4.63 1.35 10.15
N SER A 444 5.56 2.03 10.80
CA SER A 444 5.51 2.37 12.21
C SER A 444 4.82 3.71 12.47
N GLY A 445 4.72 4.57 11.46
CA GLY A 445 4.17 5.93 11.60
C GLY A 445 5.14 6.92 12.22
N GLU A 446 6.43 6.61 12.20
CA GLU A 446 7.47 7.42 12.82
C GLU A 446 8.03 8.46 11.84
N LEU A 447 8.26 9.65 12.35
CA LEU A 447 8.83 10.78 11.63
C LEU A 447 10.22 11.07 12.16
N TRP A 448 11.19 11.17 11.28
CA TRP A 448 12.59 11.39 11.61
C TRP A 448 13.14 12.63 10.92
N VAL A 449 14.04 13.34 11.59
CA VAL A 449 15.03 14.21 10.95
C VAL A 449 16.39 13.73 11.40
N VAL A 450 17.18 13.29 10.43
CA VAL A 450 18.53 12.78 10.66
C VAL A 450 19.56 13.62 9.91
N GLY A 451 20.79 13.60 10.38
CA GLY A 451 21.86 14.34 9.72
C GLY A 451 23.24 13.87 10.19
N PRO A 452 24.32 14.54 9.75
CA PRO A 452 25.70 14.18 10.11
C PRO A 452 25.97 14.17 11.63
N SER A 453 25.16 14.89 12.43
CA SER A 453 25.26 14.91 13.89
C SER A 453 24.38 13.87 14.59
N GLY A 454 23.74 12.97 13.86
CA GLY A 454 22.84 11.95 14.39
C GLY A 454 21.37 12.29 14.21
N VAL A 455 20.51 11.72 15.05
CA VAL A 455 19.07 12.01 15.10
C VAL A 455 18.86 13.42 15.64
N LEU A 456 18.08 14.24 14.94
CA LEU A 456 17.71 15.59 15.36
C LEU A 456 16.23 15.68 15.76
N TYR A 457 15.41 14.80 15.21
CA TYR A 457 14.00 14.69 15.52
C TYR A 457 13.56 13.25 15.37
N HIS A 458 12.80 12.76 16.33
CA HIS A 458 12.10 11.49 16.27
C HIS A 458 10.79 11.64 17.02
N ASP A 459 9.69 11.46 16.33
CA ASP A 459 8.36 11.64 16.90
C ASP A 459 7.31 10.84 16.11
N VAL A 460 6.13 10.75 16.67
CA VAL A 460 4.93 10.22 16.06
C VAL A 460 3.83 11.27 16.11
N HIS A 461 2.93 11.26 15.13
CA HIS A 461 1.80 12.18 15.14
C HIS A 461 0.76 11.73 16.17
N ALA A 462 0.76 12.37 17.35
CA ALA A 462 -0.11 12.00 18.46
C ALA A 462 -1.59 11.95 18.07
N SER A 463 -2.29 10.92 18.50
CA SER A 463 -3.73 10.73 18.25
C SER A 463 -4.56 10.99 19.51
N HIS A 464 -5.87 11.09 19.33
CA HIS A 464 -6.83 11.18 20.44
C HIS A 464 -7.13 9.81 21.09
N HIS A 465 -6.60 8.71 20.55
CA HIS A 465 -6.72 7.38 21.12
C HIS A 465 -5.49 7.07 21.99
N GLU A 466 -5.72 6.82 23.27
CA GLU A 466 -4.64 6.50 24.23
C GLU A 466 -3.81 5.28 23.75
N GLY A 467 -2.49 5.42 23.85
CA GLY A 467 -1.53 4.39 23.43
C GLY A 467 -1.44 4.16 21.92
N HIS A 468 -2.00 5.06 21.11
CA HIS A 468 -1.94 5.01 19.66
C HIS A 468 -1.55 6.39 19.09
N HIS A 469 -1.00 6.35 17.89
CA HIS A 469 -0.68 7.53 17.10
C HIS A 469 -1.21 7.39 15.67
N HIS A 470 -1.25 8.50 14.94
CA HIS A 470 -1.68 8.48 13.54
C HIS A 470 -0.62 7.88 12.65
N LEU A 471 -1.05 7.07 11.70
CA LEU A 471 -0.22 6.67 10.58
C LEU A 471 -0.19 7.84 9.58
N PRO A 472 0.95 8.52 9.37
CA PRO A 472 1.10 9.52 8.33
C PRO A 472 1.00 8.88 6.95
N ASN A 473 0.88 9.68 5.90
CA ASN A 473 0.65 9.17 4.55
C ASN A 473 1.38 10.02 3.53
N TRP A 474 2.70 9.84 3.46
CA TRP A 474 3.58 10.56 2.58
C TRP A 474 3.51 12.07 2.85
N THR A 475 4.09 12.41 3.97
CA THR A 475 4.25 13.78 4.45
C THR A 475 5.22 14.54 3.56
N ARG A 476 4.82 15.69 3.02
CA ARG A 476 5.75 16.58 2.31
C ARG A 476 6.44 17.53 3.26
N VAL A 477 7.69 17.83 3.00
CA VAL A 477 8.36 18.98 3.58
C VAL A 477 8.14 20.21 2.68
N LEU A 478 7.74 21.30 3.28
CA LEU A 478 7.49 22.55 2.57
C LEU A 478 8.67 23.50 2.78
N PRO A 479 9.20 24.13 1.73
CA PRO A 479 10.26 25.14 1.86
C PRO A 479 9.76 26.40 2.56
N SER A 480 8.46 26.68 2.48
CA SER A 480 7.79 27.77 3.16
C SER A 480 6.29 27.56 3.19
N PHE A 481 5.60 28.31 4.04
CA PHE A 481 4.14 28.38 4.05
C PHE A 481 3.72 29.85 4.05
N PRO A 482 2.89 30.31 3.07
CA PRO A 482 2.51 31.71 2.89
C PRO A 482 1.62 32.26 4.01
#